data_7de1ac0bc298d2b36f106c46f0c1f88d
#
_entry.id   7de1ac0bc298d2b36f106c46f0c1f88d
#
_cell.length_a   1.000
_cell.length_b   1.000
_cell.length_c   1.000
_cell.angle_alpha   90.00
_cell.angle_beta   90.00
_cell.angle_gamma   90.00
#
_symmetry.space_group_name_H-M   'P 1'
#
loop_
_entity.id
_entity.type
_entity.pdbx_description
1 polymer ?
#
loop_
_entity_poly.entity_id
_entity_poly.type
_entity_poly.pdbx_seq_one_letter_code
_entity_poly.pdbx_strand_id
1 'polypeptide(L)'
;MIHSVRFICVLDTNVIYPIEIRDLLFLLAHYDLYTPKWSEHIFDEWADVMKRKGVSEDEISKRMTRANLAFPDAFVPNYSGLISGLELPDPNDCHVLAAAIKTNANVIVTNNIKDFPKEYLSSFGLSAKTADDFLTDIIDLNPDEAVKAFKEMVLYRRNPDLDEFEVLDILRNRGLKDTADFLHSQL
;
A
#
# COMPACT_ATOMS: atom_id res chain seq x y z
N MET A 1 25.48 -13.81 0.61
CA MET A 1 24.82 -12.53 1.00
C MET A 1 23.53 -12.90 1.69
N ILE A 2 23.37 -12.60 2.97
CA ILE A 2 22.08 -12.80 3.67
C ILE A 2 21.19 -11.66 3.22
N HIS A 3 20.17 -11.96 2.41
CA HIS A 3 19.16 -10.96 2.06
C HIS A 3 18.42 -10.60 3.34
N SER A 4 18.35 -9.32 3.67
CA SER A 4 17.45 -8.79 4.71
C SER A 4 16.06 -9.37 4.48
N VAL A 5 15.45 -9.94 5.52
CA VAL A 5 14.06 -10.39 5.45
C VAL A 5 13.20 -9.14 5.27
N ARG A 6 12.80 -8.85 4.04
CA ARG A 6 11.92 -7.72 3.75
C ARG A 6 10.52 -8.03 4.26
N PHE A 7 9.90 -7.07 4.89
CA PHE A 7 8.48 -7.17 5.23
C PHE A 7 7.65 -7.36 3.96
N ILE A 8 6.82 -8.38 3.95
CA ILE A 8 5.84 -8.62 2.88
C ILE A 8 4.50 -8.05 3.34
N CYS A 9 3.93 -7.17 2.54
CA CYS A 9 2.68 -6.50 2.85
C CYS A 9 1.67 -6.65 1.73
N VAL A 10 0.44 -7.00 2.06
CA VAL A 10 -0.68 -6.89 1.11
C VAL A 10 -1.25 -5.48 1.22
N LEU A 11 -1.32 -4.78 0.10
CA LEU A 11 -1.92 -3.46 -0.01
C LEU A 11 -3.37 -3.59 -0.44
N ASP A 12 -4.28 -3.13 0.41
CA ASP A 12 -5.72 -3.11 0.12
C ASP A 12 -6.07 -1.97 -0.86
N THR A 13 -7.17 -2.09 -1.56
CA THR A 13 -7.67 -1.11 -2.54
C THR A 13 -7.79 0.29 -1.95
N ASN A 14 -8.23 0.40 -0.70
CA ASN A 14 -8.44 1.70 -0.05
C ASN A 14 -7.15 2.50 0.24
N VAL A 15 -5.98 1.86 0.19
CA VAL A 15 -4.67 2.54 0.28
C VAL A 15 -4.00 2.70 -1.08
N ILE A 16 -4.34 1.87 -2.08
CA ILE A 16 -3.82 1.99 -3.45
C ILE A 16 -4.57 3.08 -4.24
N TYR A 17 -5.88 3.24 -4.00
CA TYR A 17 -6.69 4.18 -4.77
C TYR A 17 -6.26 5.65 -4.59
N PRO A 18 -6.04 6.19 -3.36
CA PRO A 18 -5.59 7.57 -3.20
C PRO A 18 -4.17 7.75 -3.76
N ILE A 19 -4.05 8.64 -4.75
CA ILE A 19 -2.79 8.78 -5.51
C ILE A 19 -1.61 9.17 -4.61
N GLU A 20 -1.84 10.02 -3.64
CA GLU A 20 -0.78 10.51 -2.75
C GLU A 20 -0.26 9.41 -1.83
N ILE A 21 -1.16 8.58 -1.30
CA ILE A 21 -0.81 7.42 -0.46
C ILE A 21 -0.09 6.37 -1.29
N ARG A 22 -0.67 6.01 -2.44
CA ARG A 22 -0.08 5.03 -3.37
C ARG A 22 1.32 5.42 -3.83
N ASP A 23 1.51 6.67 -4.23
CA ASP A 23 2.79 7.13 -4.77
C ASP A 23 3.90 7.02 -3.72
N LEU A 24 3.61 7.36 -2.45
CA LEU A 24 4.57 7.18 -1.37
C LEU A 24 4.81 5.70 -1.06
N LEU A 25 3.75 4.88 -0.96
CA LEU A 25 3.87 3.43 -0.77
C LEU A 25 4.72 2.79 -1.87
N PHE A 26 4.46 3.12 -3.14
CA PHE A 26 5.18 2.52 -4.26
C PHE A 26 6.64 2.97 -4.33
N LEU A 27 6.94 4.24 -4.01
CA LEU A 27 8.33 4.70 -3.97
C LEU A 27 9.12 4.03 -2.83
N LEU A 28 8.55 3.92 -1.64
CA LEU A 28 9.20 3.20 -0.54
C LEU A 28 9.45 1.73 -0.89
N ALA A 29 8.52 1.08 -1.57
CA ALA A 29 8.72 -0.28 -2.09
C ALA A 29 9.79 -0.33 -3.20
N HIS A 30 9.87 0.68 -4.08
CA HIS A 30 10.90 0.80 -5.11
C HIS A 30 12.30 0.97 -4.51
N TYR A 31 12.40 1.65 -3.37
CA TYR A 31 13.64 1.77 -2.57
C TYR A 31 13.91 0.53 -1.69
N ASP A 32 13.21 -0.58 -1.95
CA ASP A 32 13.42 -1.86 -1.29
C ASP A 32 13.13 -1.87 0.23
N LEU A 33 12.34 -0.93 0.74
CA LEU A 33 12.03 -0.86 2.16
C LEU A 33 11.04 -1.94 2.61
N TYR A 34 10.21 -2.44 1.69
CA TYR A 34 9.30 -3.57 1.89
C TYR A 34 8.92 -4.20 0.54
N THR A 35 8.25 -5.35 0.57
CA THR A 35 7.76 -6.05 -0.62
C THR A 35 6.24 -5.93 -0.69
N PRO A 36 5.69 -5.17 -1.66
CA PRO A 36 4.25 -5.05 -1.84
C PRO A 36 3.67 -6.30 -2.49
N LYS A 37 2.42 -6.63 -2.13
CA LYS A 37 1.61 -7.68 -2.75
C LYS A 37 0.20 -7.18 -2.99
N TRP A 38 -0.43 -7.65 -4.05
CA TRP A 38 -1.84 -7.46 -4.38
C TRP A 38 -2.37 -8.62 -5.20
N SER A 39 -3.68 -8.78 -5.19
CA SER A 39 -4.38 -9.82 -5.94
C SER A 39 -5.14 -9.25 -7.13
N GLU A 40 -5.66 -10.14 -7.97
CA GLU A 40 -6.59 -9.78 -9.06
C GLU A 40 -7.81 -9.03 -8.52
N HIS A 41 -8.45 -9.53 -7.46
CA HIS A 41 -9.60 -8.85 -6.84
C HIS A 41 -9.27 -7.41 -6.39
N ILE A 42 -8.12 -7.20 -5.75
CA ILE A 42 -7.69 -5.86 -5.35
C ILE A 42 -7.56 -4.94 -6.57
N PHE A 43 -7.03 -5.45 -7.69
CA PHE A 43 -6.90 -4.68 -8.92
C PHE A 43 -8.25 -4.41 -9.59
N ASP A 44 -9.16 -5.39 -9.58
CA ASP A 44 -10.52 -5.21 -10.09
C ASP A 44 -11.28 -4.14 -9.30
N GLU A 45 -11.19 -4.18 -7.98
CA GLU A 45 -11.76 -3.13 -7.12
C GLU A 45 -11.15 -1.76 -7.40
N TRP A 46 -9.83 -1.70 -7.58
CA TRP A 46 -9.14 -0.45 -7.92
C TRP A 46 -9.60 0.10 -9.28
N ALA A 47 -9.74 -0.77 -10.27
CA ALA A 47 -10.29 -0.42 -11.58
C ALA A 47 -11.71 0.11 -11.45
N ASP A 48 -12.57 -0.57 -10.67
CA ASP A 48 -13.97 -0.18 -10.46
C ASP A 48 -14.10 1.18 -9.74
N VAL A 49 -13.25 1.43 -8.75
CA VAL A 49 -13.22 2.74 -8.07
C VAL A 49 -12.82 3.84 -9.05
N MET A 50 -11.77 3.61 -9.86
CA MET A 50 -11.33 4.58 -10.87
C MET A 50 -12.43 4.85 -11.90
N LYS A 51 -13.11 3.80 -12.39
CA LYS A 51 -14.21 3.90 -13.35
C LYS A 51 -15.37 4.72 -12.80
N ARG A 52 -15.79 4.45 -11.55
CA ARG A 52 -16.84 5.23 -10.86
C ARG A 52 -16.47 6.71 -10.68
N LYS A 53 -15.19 7.04 -10.66
CA LYS A 53 -14.66 8.41 -10.60
C LYS A 53 -14.42 9.04 -11.98
N GLY A 54 -14.83 8.38 -13.06
CA GLY A 54 -14.79 8.91 -14.42
C GLY A 54 -13.42 8.79 -15.11
N VAL A 55 -12.50 7.96 -14.58
CA VAL A 55 -11.23 7.66 -15.24
C VAL A 55 -11.51 6.77 -16.45
N SER A 56 -10.92 7.08 -17.60
CA SER A 56 -11.09 6.29 -18.82
C SER A 56 -10.49 4.89 -18.70
N GLU A 57 -11.04 3.92 -19.43
CA GLU A 57 -10.54 2.54 -19.43
C GLU A 57 -9.07 2.45 -19.90
N ASP A 58 -8.69 3.27 -20.85
CA ASP A 58 -7.29 3.35 -21.33
C ASP A 58 -6.34 3.81 -20.22
N GLU A 59 -6.72 4.84 -19.45
CA GLU A 59 -5.90 5.32 -18.33
C GLU A 59 -5.88 4.31 -17.17
N ILE A 60 -6.99 3.63 -16.88
CA ILE A 60 -7.05 2.54 -15.89
C ILE A 60 -6.07 1.44 -16.28
N SER A 61 -6.15 0.95 -17.53
CA SER A 61 -5.26 -0.09 -18.03
C SER A 61 -3.78 0.31 -17.96
N LYS A 62 -3.45 1.57 -18.29
CA LYS A 62 -2.09 2.10 -18.17
C LYS A 62 -1.58 2.11 -16.73
N ARG A 63 -2.41 2.51 -15.76
CA ARG A 63 -2.01 2.54 -14.34
C ARG A 63 -1.75 1.14 -13.80
N MET A 64 -2.65 0.19 -14.09
CA MET A 64 -2.50 -1.20 -13.67
C MET A 64 -1.25 -1.85 -14.30
N THR A 65 -1.04 -1.62 -15.60
CA THR A 65 0.15 -2.11 -16.31
C THR A 65 1.43 -1.54 -15.72
N ARG A 66 1.48 -0.24 -15.43
CA ARG A 66 2.66 0.40 -14.80
C ARG A 66 2.94 -0.18 -13.42
N ALA A 67 1.93 -0.41 -12.59
CA ALA A 67 2.10 -1.01 -11.27
C ALA A 67 2.69 -2.43 -11.39
N ASN A 68 2.16 -3.26 -12.29
CA ASN A 68 2.67 -4.62 -12.51
C ASN A 68 4.07 -4.65 -13.12
N LEU A 69 4.42 -3.69 -13.97
CA LEU A 69 5.79 -3.57 -14.53
C LEU A 69 6.78 -3.10 -13.47
N ALA A 70 6.37 -2.19 -12.59
CA ALA A 70 7.22 -1.71 -11.51
C ALA A 70 7.49 -2.80 -10.44
N PHE A 71 6.51 -3.67 -10.21
CA PHE A 71 6.57 -4.73 -9.19
C PHE A 71 6.12 -6.08 -9.76
N PRO A 72 6.92 -6.72 -10.62
CA PRO A 72 6.50 -7.93 -11.33
C PRO A 72 6.18 -9.11 -10.40
N ASP A 73 6.78 -9.14 -9.21
CA ASP A 73 6.56 -10.18 -8.21
C ASP A 73 5.44 -9.85 -7.21
N ALA A 74 4.77 -8.70 -7.36
CA ALA A 74 3.74 -8.29 -6.41
C ALA A 74 2.41 -9.01 -6.59
N PHE A 75 2.14 -9.51 -7.78
CA PHE A 75 0.88 -10.19 -8.09
C PHE A 75 0.78 -11.55 -7.41
N VAL A 76 -0.33 -11.79 -6.69
CA VAL A 76 -0.57 -13.02 -5.91
C VAL A 76 -1.50 -13.96 -6.69
N PRO A 77 -1.01 -15.08 -7.21
CA PRO A 77 -1.86 -16.07 -7.87
C PRO A 77 -2.42 -17.09 -6.87
N ASN A 78 -3.50 -17.79 -7.28
CA ASN A 78 -4.00 -19.00 -6.63
C ASN A 78 -4.35 -18.84 -5.13
N TYR A 79 -4.88 -17.71 -4.72
CA TYR A 79 -5.35 -17.46 -3.35
C TYR A 79 -6.84 -17.74 -3.15
N SER A 80 -7.63 -17.75 -4.23
CA SER A 80 -9.10 -17.82 -4.19
C SER A 80 -9.66 -19.04 -3.47
N GLY A 81 -8.96 -20.17 -3.53
CA GLY A 81 -9.35 -21.38 -2.81
C GLY A 81 -9.32 -21.26 -1.28
N LEU A 82 -8.66 -20.22 -0.74
CA LEU A 82 -8.62 -19.97 0.69
C LEU A 82 -9.85 -19.17 1.18
N ILE A 83 -10.49 -18.41 0.29
CA ILE A 83 -11.55 -17.43 0.65
C ILE A 83 -12.71 -18.10 1.39
N SER A 84 -13.16 -19.27 0.93
CA SER A 84 -14.32 -19.97 1.51
C SER A 84 -14.12 -20.48 2.94
N GLY A 85 -12.87 -20.52 3.41
CA GLY A 85 -12.53 -20.94 4.78
C GLY A 85 -12.27 -19.76 5.73
N LEU A 86 -12.47 -18.52 5.28
CA LEU A 86 -12.17 -17.32 6.06
C LEU A 86 -13.45 -16.61 6.50
N GLU A 87 -13.40 -16.03 7.70
CA GLU A 87 -14.52 -15.30 8.29
C GLU A 87 -14.04 -13.93 8.76
N LEU A 88 -14.45 -12.87 8.07
CA LEU A 88 -14.22 -11.49 8.45
C LEU A 88 -15.56 -10.77 8.68
N PRO A 89 -15.59 -9.66 9.44
CA PRO A 89 -16.79 -8.83 9.62
C PRO A 89 -17.40 -8.38 8.29
N ASP A 90 -16.58 -8.02 7.32
CA ASP A 90 -16.99 -7.87 5.92
C ASP A 90 -16.48 -9.08 5.12
N PRO A 91 -17.37 -9.97 4.63
CA PRO A 91 -16.95 -11.11 3.81
C PRO A 91 -16.27 -10.71 2.49
N ASN A 92 -16.52 -9.50 1.99
CA ASN A 92 -15.86 -9.01 0.78
C ASN A 92 -14.36 -8.81 0.98
N ASP A 93 -13.89 -8.59 2.21
CA ASP A 93 -12.47 -8.41 2.51
C ASP A 93 -11.70 -9.75 2.66
N CYS A 94 -12.39 -10.91 2.62
CA CYS A 94 -11.75 -12.22 2.74
C CYS A 94 -10.72 -12.48 1.65
N HIS A 95 -10.85 -11.89 0.46
CA HIS A 95 -9.84 -12.04 -0.61
C HIS A 95 -8.51 -11.35 -0.26
N VAL A 96 -8.54 -10.24 0.49
CA VAL A 96 -7.34 -9.54 0.97
C VAL A 96 -6.59 -10.43 1.96
N LEU A 97 -7.32 -10.99 2.94
CA LEU A 97 -6.75 -11.93 3.91
C LEU A 97 -6.22 -13.20 3.23
N ALA A 98 -6.95 -13.76 2.27
CA ALA A 98 -6.52 -14.94 1.50
C ALA A 98 -5.19 -14.67 0.76
N ALA A 99 -5.05 -13.50 0.14
CA ALA A 99 -3.81 -13.09 -0.52
C ALA A 99 -2.66 -12.95 0.48
N ALA A 100 -2.93 -12.42 1.68
CA ALA A 100 -1.94 -12.27 2.73
C ALA A 100 -1.44 -13.61 3.28
N ILE A 101 -2.35 -14.56 3.53
CA ILE A 101 -2.01 -15.93 3.94
C ILE A 101 -1.20 -16.62 2.85
N LYS A 102 -1.63 -16.51 1.58
CA LYS A 102 -0.97 -17.16 0.43
C LYS A 102 0.48 -16.74 0.26
N THR A 103 0.81 -15.51 0.57
CA THR A 103 2.16 -14.96 0.39
C THR A 103 2.99 -14.95 1.66
N ASN A 104 2.48 -15.51 2.77
CA ASN A 104 3.08 -15.38 4.09
C ASN A 104 3.41 -13.93 4.42
N ALA A 105 2.48 -13.01 4.13
CA ALA A 105 2.64 -11.61 4.44
C ALA A 105 2.78 -11.40 5.96
N ASN A 106 3.40 -10.29 6.33
CA ASN A 106 3.50 -9.87 7.73
C ASN A 106 2.35 -8.92 8.11
N VAL A 107 1.94 -8.09 7.14
CA VAL A 107 1.00 -6.99 7.37
C VAL A 107 0.01 -6.89 6.20
N ILE A 108 -1.25 -6.61 6.54
CA ILE A 108 -2.25 -6.07 5.62
C ILE A 108 -2.29 -4.55 5.86
N VAL A 109 -2.02 -3.77 4.82
CA VAL A 109 -2.11 -2.29 4.89
C VAL A 109 -3.48 -1.87 4.39
N THR A 110 -4.30 -1.38 5.30
CA THR A 110 -5.70 -0.99 5.03
C THR A 110 -6.14 0.12 5.98
N ASN A 111 -6.93 1.06 5.52
CA ASN A 111 -7.57 2.04 6.40
C ASN A 111 -8.88 1.54 7.01
N ASN A 112 -9.31 0.33 6.65
CA ASN A 112 -10.53 -0.31 7.13
C ASN A 112 -10.24 -1.33 8.25
N ILE A 113 -9.50 -0.92 9.27
CA ILE A 113 -8.99 -1.78 10.36
C ILE A 113 -10.09 -2.56 11.07
N LYS A 114 -11.31 -2.00 11.18
CA LYS A 114 -12.45 -2.64 11.86
C LYS A 114 -12.86 -3.99 11.27
N ASP A 115 -12.61 -4.21 9.97
CA ASP A 115 -12.97 -5.43 9.26
C ASP A 115 -11.85 -6.48 9.30
N PHE A 116 -10.73 -6.16 9.96
CA PHE A 116 -9.58 -7.05 10.15
C PHE A 116 -9.27 -7.27 11.65
N PRO A 117 -10.09 -8.04 12.39
CA PRO A 117 -9.93 -8.23 13.85
C PRO A 117 -8.57 -8.80 14.21
N LYS A 118 -7.89 -8.15 15.16
CA LYS A 118 -6.52 -8.47 15.57
C LYS A 118 -6.37 -9.93 16.03
N GLU A 119 -7.31 -10.42 16.84
CA GLU A 119 -7.29 -11.78 17.37
C GLU A 119 -7.36 -12.81 16.26
N TYR A 120 -8.20 -12.56 15.25
CA TYR A 120 -8.35 -13.47 14.12
C TYR A 120 -7.11 -13.45 13.23
N LEU A 121 -6.59 -12.27 12.88
CA LEU A 121 -5.35 -12.15 12.09
C LEU A 121 -4.14 -12.79 12.77
N SER A 122 -4.04 -12.67 14.10
CA SER A 122 -2.94 -13.22 14.87
C SER A 122 -2.84 -14.75 14.74
N SER A 123 -3.96 -15.45 14.50
CA SER A 123 -3.98 -16.90 14.27
C SER A 123 -3.26 -17.32 12.98
N PHE A 124 -3.08 -16.38 12.05
CA PHE A 124 -2.32 -16.55 10.80
C PHE A 124 -0.94 -15.90 10.85
N GLY A 125 -0.52 -15.36 12.01
CA GLY A 125 0.73 -14.61 12.13
C GLY A 125 0.70 -13.24 11.44
N LEU A 126 -0.48 -12.70 11.17
CA LEU A 126 -0.73 -11.45 10.46
C LEU A 126 -1.10 -10.31 11.41
N SER A 127 -0.87 -9.09 10.97
CA SER A 127 -1.43 -7.86 11.56
C SER A 127 -2.02 -6.97 10.47
N ALA A 128 -2.93 -6.08 10.86
CA ALA A 128 -3.41 -5.01 9.99
C ALA A 128 -2.94 -3.67 10.53
N LYS A 129 -2.54 -2.76 9.61
CA LYS A 129 -2.11 -1.39 9.94
C LYS A 129 -2.75 -0.40 8.99
N THR A 130 -3.03 0.79 9.50
CA THR A 130 -3.39 1.92 8.62
C THR A 130 -2.21 2.28 7.73
N ALA A 131 -2.47 3.01 6.64
CA ALA A 131 -1.39 3.50 5.80
C ALA A 131 -0.43 4.39 6.59
N ASP A 132 -0.94 5.23 7.50
CA ASP A 132 -0.12 6.14 8.30
C ASP A 132 0.78 5.38 9.29
N ASP A 133 0.22 4.43 10.06
CA ASP A 133 1.00 3.59 10.98
C ASP A 133 2.06 2.76 10.25
N PHE A 134 1.69 2.17 9.12
CA PHE A 134 2.61 1.35 8.33
C PHE A 134 3.76 2.17 7.76
N LEU A 135 3.45 3.31 7.15
CA LEU A 135 4.46 4.19 6.56
C LEU A 135 5.40 4.75 7.63
N THR A 136 4.88 5.14 8.79
CA THR A 136 5.70 5.62 9.91
C THR A 136 6.69 4.55 10.37
N ASP A 137 6.24 3.30 10.53
CA ASP A 137 7.12 2.18 10.89
C ASP A 137 8.22 1.94 9.84
N ILE A 138 7.86 1.95 8.54
CA ILE A 138 8.80 1.70 7.45
C ILE A 138 9.84 2.83 7.34
N ILE A 139 9.44 4.07 7.56
CA ILE A 139 10.34 5.23 7.56
C ILE A 139 11.30 5.15 8.75
N ASP A 140 10.81 4.77 9.93
CA ASP A 140 11.65 4.63 11.13
C ASP A 140 12.74 3.55 10.98
N LEU A 141 12.45 2.48 10.23
CA LEU A 141 13.43 1.43 9.95
C LEU A 141 14.60 1.89 9.07
N ASN A 142 14.38 2.81 8.15
CA ASN A 142 15.41 3.34 7.26
C ASN A 142 15.09 4.79 6.83
N PRO A 143 15.30 5.78 7.73
CA PRO A 143 14.94 7.16 7.46
C PRO A 143 15.65 7.76 6.23
N ASP A 144 16.91 7.43 6.03
CA ASP A 144 17.70 8.00 4.93
C ASP A 144 17.14 7.61 3.55
N GLU A 145 16.81 6.34 3.35
CA GLU A 145 16.22 5.88 2.09
C GLU A 145 14.76 6.36 1.95
N ALA A 146 14.02 6.46 3.04
CA ALA A 146 12.66 6.99 3.03
C ALA A 146 12.63 8.47 2.64
N VAL A 147 13.57 9.29 3.13
CA VAL A 147 13.70 10.70 2.73
C VAL A 147 14.07 10.82 1.24
N LYS A 148 14.94 9.95 0.73
CA LYS A 148 15.23 9.93 -0.72
C LYS A 148 14.00 9.62 -1.54
N ALA A 149 13.23 8.59 -1.16
CA ALA A 149 11.98 8.24 -1.82
C ALA A 149 10.95 9.38 -1.79
N PHE A 150 10.83 10.05 -0.64
CA PHE A 150 9.95 11.22 -0.51
C PHE A 150 10.40 12.38 -1.42
N LYS A 151 11.69 12.71 -1.45
CA LYS A 151 12.22 13.75 -2.33
C LYS A 151 11.99 13.43 -3.81
N GLU A 152 12.12 12.16 -4.19
CA GLU A 152 11.78 11.72 -5.54
C GLU A 152 10.28 11.88 -5.83
N MET A 153 9.40 11.57 -4.88
CA MET A 153 7.96 11.84 -5.00
C MET A 153 7.68 13.32 -5.27
N VAL A 154 8.36 14.23 -4.56
CA VAL A 154 8.23 15.67 -4.75
C VAL A 154 8.65 16.07 -6.17
N LEU A 155 9.79 15.55 -6.67
CA LEU A 155 10.28 15.82 -8.03
C LEU A 155 9.30 15.41 -9.13
N TYR A 156 8.42 14.42 -8.89
CA TYR A 156 7.39 14.01 -9.86
C TYR A 156 6.15 14.91 -9.84
N ARG A 157 6.00 15.79 -8.84
CA ARG A 157 4.88 16.74 -8.72
C ARG A 157 5.16 18.02 -9.50
N ARG A 158 5.03 17.97 -10.84
CA ARG A 158 5.36 19.08 -11.75
C ARG A 158 4.17 19.91 -12.23
N ASN A 159 2.93 19.44 -11.98
CA ASN A 159 1.71 20.15 -12.39
C ASN A 159 0.61 20.02 -11.30
N PRO A 160 0.50 20.94 -10.34
CA PRO A 160 1.40 22.06 -10.11
C PRO A 160 2.79 21.63 -9.62
N ASP A 161 3.81 22.47 -9.82
CA ASP A 161 5.13 22.30 -9.22
C ASP A 161 5.01 22.59 -7.72
N LEU A 162 5.27 21.57 -6.89
CA LEU A 162 5.07 21.62 -5.45
C LEU A 162 6.41 21.43 -4.75
N ASP A 163 6.62 22.17 -3.66
CA ASP A 163 7.76 21.96 -2.79
C ASP A 163 7.51 20.82 -1.76
N GLU A 164 8.53 20.48 -0.98
CA GLU A 164 8.50 19.43 0.02
C GLU A 164 7.42 19.69 1.08
N PHE A 165 7.25 20.94 1.53
CA PHE A 165 6.31 21.31 2.58
C PHE A 165 4.86 21.27 2.09
N GLU A 166 4.62 21.69 0.86
CA GLU A 166 3.30 21.60 0.22
C GLU A 166 2.88 20.12 0.03
N VAL A 167 3.81 19.26 -0.34
CA VAL A 167 3.54 17.82 -0.44
C VAL A 167 3.27 17.21 0.94
N LEU A 168 4.00 17.60 1.98
CA LEU A 168 3.73 17.16 3.36
C LEU A 168 2.34 17.58 3.83
N ASP A 169 1.91 18.80 3.51
CA ASP A 169 0.55 19.26 3.86
C ASP A 169 -0.54 18.47 3.12
N ILE A 170 -0.29 18.11 1.86
CA ILE A 170 -1.19 17.21 1.11
C ILE A 170 -1.27 15.84 1.80
N LEU A 171 -0.14 15.25 2.20
CA LEU A 171 -0.12 13.97 2.92
C LEU A 171 -0.91 14.04 4.23
N ARG A 172 -0.73 15.11 5.05
CA ARG A 172 -1.52 15.34 6.27
C ARG A 172 -3.02 15.37 5.98
N ASN A 173 -3.43 16.09 4.93
CA ASN A 173 -4.83 16.20 4.52
C ASN A 173 -5.40 14.87 3.98
N ARG A 174 -4.55 13.94 3.57
CA ARG A 174 -4.92 12.57 3.15
C ARG A 174 -4.93 11.56 4.30
N GLY A 175 -4.71 12.01 5.53
CA GLY A 175 -4.74 11.17 6.73
C GLY A 175 -3.39 10.54 7.08
N LEU A 176 -2.29 10.97 6.43
CA LEU A 176 -0.92 10.55 6.72
C LEU A 176 -0.23 11.60 7.61
N LYS A 177 -0.81 11.86 8.77
CA LYS A 177 -0.33 12.93 9.66
C LYS A 177 1.01 12.58 10.29
N ASP A 178 1.08 11.40 10.90
CA ASP A 178 2.28 10.97 11.64
C ASP A 178 3.43 10.71 10.67
N THR A 179 3.14 10.13 9.50
CA THR A 179 4.08 9.98 8.38
C THR A 179 4.66 11.33 7.95
N ALA A 180 3.79 12.33 7.71
CA ALA A 180 4.23 13.63 7.24
C ALA A 180 5.03 14.40 8.31
N ASP A 181 4.63 14.30 9.58
CA ASP A 181 5.34 14.93 10.70
C ASP A 181 6.71 14.28 10.92
N PHE A 182 6.80 12.96 10.75
CA PHE A 182 8.08 12.25 10.82
C PHE A 182 9.02 12.64 9.68
N LEU A 183 8.54 12.62 8.42
CA LEU A 183 9.32 13.07 7.26
C LEU A 183 9.78 14.52 7.43
N HIS A 184 8.89 15.40 7.90
CA HIS A 184 9.23 16.81 8.17
C HIS A 184 10.40 16.94 9.17
N SER A 185 10.46 16.08 10.18
CA SER A 185 11.55 16.09 11.16
C SER A 185 12.91 15.65 10.60
N GLN A 186 12.92 15.00 9.42
CA GLN A 186 14.13 14.50 8.75
C GLN A 186 14.63 15.40 7.62
N LEU A 187 13.86 16.45 7.22
CA LEU A 187 14.23 17.42 6.18
C LEU A 187 15.07 18.57 6.74
#